data_650884e3a94af6e5fd44553992cf736c
#
_entry.id   650884e3a94af6e5fd44553992cf736c
#
_cell.length_a   1.000
_cell.length_b   1.000
_cell.length_c   1.000
_cell.angle_alpha   90.00
_cell.angle_beta   90.00
_cell.angle_gamma   90.00
#
_symmetry.space_group_name_H-M   'P 1'
#
loop_
_entity.id
_entity.type
_entity.pdbx_description
1 polymer ?
#
loop_
_entity_poly.entity_id
_entity_poly.type
_entity_poly.pdbx_seq_one_letter_code
_entity_poly.pdbx_strand_id
1 'polypeptide(L)'
;MSELDLSLPNLKTDTFATPDPAALREPQAAHKPRILLLYGSVRPRSYSRFLTFEAARLLVAMGAEPKIFDPSGLPLPDDATEDHPKVKELRDLVAWSEGQVWCSPERHGAMSGILKAQIDWIPLNSGAVRPTQGKTLAVMQVSGGSQSFNAVNQLRVLGRWMRMLTIPNQSSVAKAFQEFDDAGRMKPSSYYDRVVDVMEELVKFTLLTRGVSPYLTDRYSERVETAEELSKRVNLIEAVDVKSKECGCAPTCCAPAQT
;
A
#
# COMPACT_ATOMS: atom_id res chain seq x y z
N MET A 1 -19.18 -37.64 13.28
CA MET A 1 -19.08 -36.42 12.48
C MET A 1 -20.08 -36.56 11.35
N SER A 2 -21.12 -35.73 11.30
CA SER A 2 -22.02 -35.67 10.14
C SER A 2 -21.18 -35.37 8.89
N GLU A 3 -21.44 -36.08 7.78
CA GLU A 3 -20.79 -35.77 6.52
C GLU A 3 -21.03 -34.28 6.18
N LEU A 4 -19.95 -33.56 5.81
CA LEU A 4 -20.04 -32.20 5.37
C LEU A 4 -20.84 -32.14 4.06
N ASP A 5 -21.92 -31.37 4.02
CA ASP A 5 -22.59 -31.06 2.76
C ASP A 5 -21.66 -30.25 1.86
N LEU A 6 -21.29 -30.80 0.73
CA LEU A 6 -20.38 -30.23 -0.25
C LEU A 6 -21.11 -29.46 -1.37
N SER A 7 -22.42 -29.27 -1.27
CA SER A 7 -23.19 -28.52 -2.25
C SER A 7 -22.80 -27.03 -2.22
N LEU A 8 -22.72 -26.41 -3.40
CA LEU A 8 -22.33 -25.00 -3.58
C LEU A 8 -23.38 -24.28 -4.46
N PRO A 9 -24.65 -24.15 -3.99
CA PRO A 9 -25.77 -23.71 -4.83
C PRO A 9 -25.64 -22.28 -5.36
N ASN A 10 -24.80 -21.46 -4.77
CA ASN A 10 -24.57 -20.06 -5.16
C ASN A 10 -23.32 -19.84 -6.01
N LEU A 11 -22.59 -20.91 -6.32
CA LEU A 11 -21.37 -20.83 -7.12
C LEU A 11 -21.72 -20.78 -8.61
N LYS A 12 -21.21 -19.75 -9.31
CA LYS A 12 -21.26 -19.69 -10.78
C LYS A 12 -20.17 -20.61 -11.35
N THR A 13 -20.53 -21.82 -11.72
CA THR A 13 -19.61 -22.89 -12.13
C THR A 13 -18.89 -22.61 -13.44
N ASP A 14 -19.48 -21.82 -14.34
CA ASP A 14 -18.88 -21.36 -15.60
C ASP A 14 -17.70 -20.40 -15.44
N THR A 15 -17.66 -19.66 -14.32
CA THR A 15 -16.59 -18.70 -13.99
C THR A 15 -15.68 -19.21 -12.86
N PHE A 16 -16.03 -20.35 -12.24
CA PHE A 16 -15.20 -20.97 -11.21
C PHE A 16 -14.01 -21.72 -11.84
N ALA A 17 -12.81 -21.39 -11.36
CA ALA A 17 -11.58 -22.08 -11.77
C ALA A 17 -10.86 -22.67 -10.56
N THR A 18 -10.50 -23.94 -10.66
CA THR A 18 -9.57 -24.55 -9.70
C THR A 18 -8.17 -24.00 -9.93
N PRO A 19 -7.43 -23.59 -8.85
CA PRO A 19 -6.06 -23.10 -9.00
C PRO A 19 -5.16 -24.10 -9.74
N ASP A 20 -4.41 -23.61 -10.73
CA ASP A 20 -3.48 -24.42 -11.52
C ASP A 20 -2.04 -24.25 -11.00
N PRO A 21 -1.40 -25.31 -10.43
CA PRO A 21 -0.01 -25.22 -9.99
C PRO A 21 0.99 -24.93 -11.13
N ALA A 22 0.65 -25.23 -12.38
CA ALA A 22 1.53 -24.95 -13.51
C ALA A 22 1.64 -23.44 -13.78
N ALA A 23 0.59 -22.69 -13.54
CA ALA A 23 0.58 -21.21 -13.68
C ALA A 23 1.53 -20.49 -12.70
N LEU A 24 1.99 -21.17 -11.65
CA LEU A 24 2.97 -20.64 -10.69
C LEU A 24 4.43 -20.81 -11.15
N ARG A 25 4.67 -21.33 -12.35
CA ARG A 25 6.01 -21.59 -12.91
C ARG A 25 6.38 -20.61 -14.01
N GLU A 26 5.78 -19.43 -14.05
CA GLU A 26 6.07 -18.39 -15.03
C GLU A 26 7.56 -17.98 -15.02
N PRO A 27 8.15 -17.67 -16.18
CA PRO A 27 9.53 -17.26 -16.28
C PRO A 27 9.78 -15.93 -15.53
N GLN A 28 10.93 -15.84 -14.86
CA GLN A 28 11.34 -14.62 -14.15
C GLN A 28 11.57 -13.47 -15.14
N ALA A 29 11.14 -12.26 -14.74
CA ALA A 29 11.43 -11.05 -15.51
C ALA A 29 12.95 -10.81 -15.63
N ALA A 30 13.42 -10.35 -16.80
CA ALA A 30 14.83 -10.13 -17.09
C ALA A 30 15.43 -8.91 -16.34
N HIS A 31 14.59 -7.97 -15.86
CA HIS A 31 15.06 -6.78 -15.14
C HIS A 31 15.21 -7.04 -13.63
N LYS A 32 15.98 -6.18 -12.97
CA LYS A 32 16.15 -6.21 -11.51
C LYS A 32 14.81 -5.98 -10.80
N PRO A 33 14.58 -6.56 -9.59
CA PRO A 33 13.37 -6.25 -8.79
C PRO A 33 13.27 -4.76 -8.51
N ARG A 34 12.12 -4.17 -8.81
CA ARG A 34 11.85 -2.72 -8.67
C ARG A 34 11.15 -2.44 -7.36
N ILE A 35 11.84 -1.74 -6.46
CA ILE A 35 11.35 -1.49 -5.10
C ILE A 35 11.18 0.01 -4.86
N LEU A 36 9.95 0.44 -4.55
CA LEU A 36 9.66 1.80 -4.11
C LEU A 36 9.78 1.90 -2.59
N LEU A 37 10.48 2.94 -2.11
CA LEU A 37 10.59 3.21 -0.68
C LEU A 37 9.89 4.52 -0.33
N LEU A 38 9.01 4.48 0.68
CA LEU A 38 8.29 5.62 1.23
C LEU A 38 8.73 5.85 2.68
N TYR A 39 8.92 7.12 3.09
CA TYR A 39 9.24 7.46 4.46
C TYR A 39 8.34 8.59 5.01
N GLY A 40 8.10 8.57 6.32
CA GLY A 40 7.06 9.37 6.97
C GLY A 40 7.54 10.63 7.67
N SER A 41 8.59 11.34 7.19
CA SER A 41 9.05 12.56 7.86
C SER A 41 9.88 13.47 6.94
N VAL A 42 9.57 14.75 6.93
CA VAL A 42 10.31 15.80 6.19
C VAL A 42 11.31 16.56 7.06
N ARG A 43 11.59 16.12 8.29
CA ARG A 43 12.59 16.78 9.15
C ARG A 43 13.98 16.64 8.55
N PRO A 44 14.89 17.67 8.68
CA PRO A 44 16.28 17.57 8.21
C PRO A 44 17.01 16.35 8.78
N ARG A 45 16.91 16.09 10.10
CA ARG A 45 17.40 14.87 10.76
C ARG A 45 16.24 13.91 11.00
N SER A 46 15.85 13.16 9.98
CA SER A 46 14.76 12.19 10.04
C SER A 46 15.29 10.77 10.12
N TYR A 47 15.08 10.08 11.24
CA TYR A 47 15.50 8.69 11.42
C TYR A 47 14.74 7.71 10.52
N SER A 48 13.47 7.98 10.22
CA SER A 48 12.74 7.15 9.24
C SER A 48 13.33 7.29 7.83
N ARG A 49 13.78 8.49 7.44
CA ARG A 49 14.51 8.70 6.19
C ARG A 49 15.86 7.99 6.19
N PHE A 50 16.63 8.09 7.28
CA PHE A 50 17.91 7.41 7.41
C PHE A 50 17.77 5.88 7.32
N LEU A 51 16.77 5.31 8.00
CA LEU A 51 16.44 3.89 7.91
C LEU A 51 16.05 3.49 6.49
N THR A 52 15.25 4.31 5.81
CA THR A 52 14.88 4.09 4.40
C THR A 52 16.10 4.13 3.48
N PHE A 53 17.04 5.04 3.71
CA PHE A 53 18.28 5.10 2.93
C PHE A 53 19.17 3.89 3.17
N GLU A 54 19.24 3.38 4.41
CA GLU A 54 19.97 2.15 4.70
C GLU A 54 19.33 0.94 4.03
N ALA A 55 18.01 0.83 4.09
CA ALA A 55 17.26 -0.19 3.36
C ALA A 55 17.52 -0.15 1.85
N ALA A 56 17.54 1.05 1.25
CA ALA A 56 17.84 1.21 -0.17
C ALA A 56 19.26 0.73 -0.54
N ARG A 57 20.27 1.01 0.31
CA ARG A 57 21.64 0.51 0.09
C ARG A 57 21.69 -1.02 0.14
N LEU A 58 21.01 -1.63 1.10
CA LEU A 58 20.90 -3.08 1.21
C LEU A 58 20.23 -3.68 -0.02
N LEU A 59 19.15 -3.09 -0.49
CA LEU A 59 18.45 -3.52 -1.69
C LEU A 59 19.34 -3.46 -2.95
N VAL A 60 20.15 -2.40 -3.10
CA VAL A 60 21.15 -2.32 -4.19
C VAL A 60 22.17 -3.45 -4.08
N ALA A 61 22.71 -3.69 -2.87
CA ALA A 61 23.67 -4.78 -2.63
C ALA A 61 23.07 -6.17 -2.91
N MET A 62 21.75 -6.33 -2.73
CA MET A 62 20.98 -7.56 -3.03
C MET A 62 20.55 -7.66 -4.50
N GLY A 63 20.96 -6.72 -5.37
CA GLY A 63 20.68 -6.76 -6.80
C GLY A 63 19.33 -6.19 -7.22
N ALA A 64 18.59 -5.54 -6.32
CA ALA A 64 17.36 -4.83 -6.64
C ALA A 64 17.62 -3.40 -7.20
N GLU A 65 16.58 -2.79 -7.77
CA GLU A 65 16.55 -1.40 -8.21
C GLU A 65 15.62 -0.61 -7.29
N PRO A 66 16.14 0.05 -6.23
CA PRO A 66 15.32 0.88 -5.35
C PRO A 66 15.12 2.28 -5.90
N LYS A 67 13.92 2.84 -5.72
CA LYS A 67 13.64 4.28 -5.84
C LYS A 67 13.00 4.79 -4.57
N ILE A 68 13.46 5.94 -4.10
CA ILE A 68 12.95 6.58 -2.88
C ILE A 68 12.11 7.78 -3.30
N PHE A 69 10.88 7.85 -2.82
CA PHE A 69 10.05 9.03 -3.00
C PHE A 69 10.31 10.04 -1.87
N ASP A 70 10.60 11.29 -2.22
CA ASP A 70 10.68 12.38 -1.25
C ASP A 70 9.30 13.00 -1.03
N PRO A 71 8.72 12.90 0.18
CA PRO A 71 7.40 13.45 0.47
C PRO A 71 7.39 14.99 0.61
N SER A 72 8.54 15.66 0.51
CA SER A 72 8.60 17.13 0.57
C SER A 72 7.80 17.74 -0.57
N GLY A 73 6.90 18.67 -0.24
CA GLY A 73 6.03 19.32 -1.21
C GLY A 73 4.86 18.48 -1.72
N LEU A 74 4.63 17.27 -1.17
CA LEU A 74 3.40 16.54 -1.44
C LEU A 74 2.25 17.22 -0.69
N PRO A 75 1.18 17.67 -1.38
CA PRO A 75 0.01 18.27 -0.72
C PRO A 75 -0.79 17.23 0.07
N LEU A 76 -1.67 17.68 0.94
CA LEU A 76 -2.69 16.80 1.51
C LEU A 76 -3.70 16.39 0.43
N PRO A 77 -4.32 15.21 0.53
CA PRO A 77 -5.24 14.71 -0.50
C PRO A 77 -6.40 15.66 -0.84
N ASP A 78 -6.91 16.42 0.13
CA ASP A 78 -8.04 17.32 -0.08
C ASP A 78 -7.62 18.75 -0.51
N ASP A 79 -6.31 19.06 -0.49
CA ASP A 79 -5.77 20.41 -0.79
C ASP A 79 -5.34 20.58 -2.25
N ALA A 80 -5.34 19.52 -3.04
CA ALA A 80 -4.86 19.54 -4.43
C ALA A 80 -5.57 18.49 -5.29
N THR A 81 -5.35 18.57 -6.60
CA THR A 81 -5.81 17.58 -7.56
C THR A 81 -4.73 16.55 -7.88
N GLU A 82 -5.13 15.45 -8.50
CA GLU A 82 -4.22 14.40 -8.97
C GLU A 82 -3.22 14.88 -10.02
N ASP A 83 -3.44 16.05 -10.62
CA ASP A 83 -2.54 16.69 -11.59
C ASP A 83 -1.31 17.35 -10.95
N HIS A 84 -1.28 17.47 -9.62
CA HIS A 84 -0.12 18.05 -8.93
C HIS A 84 1.16 17.23 -9.23
N PRO A 85 2.30 17.87 -9.60
CA PRO A 85 3.52 17.17 -10.04
C PRO A 85 4.03 16.10 -9.05
N LYS A 86 3.98 16.40 -7.73
CA LYS A 86 4.40 15.44 -6.70
C LYS A 86 3.45 14.25 -6.57
N VAL A 87 2.18 14.43 -6.88
CA VAL A 87 1.19 13.34 -6.90
C VAL A 87 1.44 12.43 -8.10
N LYS A 88 1.68 13.01 -9.28
CA LYS A 88 2.06 12.24 -10.48
C LYS A 88 3.35 11.46 -10.26
N GLU A 89 4.40 12.09 -9.74
CA GLU A 89 5.66 11.42 -9.40
C GLU A 89 5.42 10.19 -8.50
N LEU A 90 4.63 10.35 -7.43
CA LEU A 90 4.32 9.24 -6.53
C LEU A 90 3.56 8.12 -7.25
N ARG A 91 2.52 8.45 -8.01
CA ARG A 91 1.71 7.46 -8.75
C ARG A 91 2.52 6.72 -9.80
N ASP A 92 3.41 7.41 -10.52
CA ASP A 92 4.30 6.81 -11.51
C ASP A 92 5.28 5.83 -10.84
N LEU A 93 5.84 6.20 -9.68
CA LEU A 93 6.72 5.33 -8.89
C LEU A 93 5.96 4.11 -8.34
N VAL A 94 4.72 4.28 -7.90
CA VAL A 94 3.87 3.17 -7.47
C VAL A 94 3.59 2.23 -8.64
N ALA A 95 3.26 2.75 -9.82
CA ALA A 95 3.03 1.94 -11.02
C ALA A 95 4.30 1.16 -11.43
N TRP A 96 5.45 1.81 -11.40
CA TRP A 96 6.75 1.24 -11.75
C TRP A 96 7.19 0.11 -10.81
N SER A 97 6.83 0.17 -9.52
CA SER A 97 7.33 -0.76 -8.50
C SER A 97 6.69 -2.15 -8.58
N GLU A 98 7.44 -3.18 -8.20
CA GLU A 98 6.98 -4.56 -7.98
C GLU A 98 6.86 -4.91 -6.50
N GLY A 99 7.60 -4.18 -5.66
CA GLY A 99 7.55 -4.23 -4.21
C GLY A 99 7.73 -2.85 -3.60
N GLN A 100 7.36 -2.71 -2.32
CA GLN A 100 7.48 -1.44 -1.61
C GLN A 100 8.03 -1.63 -0.20
N VAL A 101 8.67 -0.57 0.33
CA VAL A 101 9.05 -0.45 1.73
C VAL A 101 8.36 0.79 2.29
N TRP A 102 7.56 0.62 3.35
CA TRP A 102 6.94 1.73 4.05
C TRP A 102 7.59 1.91 5.42
N CYS A 103 8.22 3.06 5.65
CA CYS A 103 8.93 3.38 6.88
C CYS A 103 8.31 4.61 7.56
N SER A 104 7.70 4.42 8.73
CA SER A 104 7.10 5.50 9.50
C SER A 104 7.86 5.80 10.80
N PRO A 105 8.04 7.06 11.19
CA PRO A 105 8.23 7.33 12.60
C PRO A 105 6.94 7.02 13.35
N GLU A 106 7.05 6.45 14.54
CA GLU A 106 5.90 6.33 15.43
C GLU A 106 5.63 7.67 16.12
N ARG A 107 4.41 8.17 16.01
CA ARG A 107 3.93 9.37 16.69
C ARG A 107 2.61 9.05 17.38
N HIS A 108 2.56 9.26 18.70
CA HIS A 108 1.36 9.01 19.50
C HIS A 108 0.78 7.60 19.27
N GLY A 109 1.66 6.59 19.19
CA GLY A 109 1.25 5.21 18.97
C GLY A 109 0.74 4.90 17.56
N ALA A 110 1.03 5.74 16.56
CA ALA A 110 0.52 5.60 15.20
C ALA A 110 1.59 5.90 14.13
N MET A 111 1.30 5.53 12.88
CA MET A 111 2.05 6.03 11.73
C MET A 111 1.90 7.56 11.61
N SER A 112 2.87 8.21 10.97
CA SER A 112 2.80 9.65 10.75
C SER A 112 1.78 10.03 9.68
N GLY A 113 1.16 11.21 9.82
CA GLY A 113 0.30 11.80 8.78
C GLY A 113 1.02 11.97 7.43
N ILE A 114 2.34 12.24 7.44
CA ILE A 114 3.14 12.36 6.22
C ILE A 114 3.19 11.04 5.44
N LEU A 115 3.34 9.89 6.11
CA LEU A 115 3.28 8.61 5.42
C LEU A 115 1.85 8.27 4.98
N LYS A 116 0.87 8.53 5.85
CA LYS A 116 -0.54 8.29 5.51
C LYS A 116 -0.98 9.09 4.29
N ALA A 117 -0.60 10.37 4.19
CA ALA A 117 -0.90 11.21 3.04
C ALA A 117 -0.32 10.65 1.73
N GLN A 118 0.91 10.09 1.74
CA GLN A 118 1.48 9.43 0.57
C GLN A 118 0.59 8.25 0.12
N ILE A 119 0.13 7.44 1.07
CA ILE A 119 -0.71 6.27 0.76
C ILE A 119 -2.10 6.69 0.32
N ASP A 120 -2.66 7.77 0.86
CA ASP A 120 -3.97 8.30 0.46
C ASP A 120 -3.98 8.88 -0.96
N TRP A 121 -2.83 9.33 -1.47
CA TRP A 121 -2.67 9.73 -2.87
C TRP A 121 -2.60 8.54 -3.84
N ILE A 122 -2.37 7.32 -3.36
CA ILE A 122 -2.41 6.12 -4.21
C ILE A 122 -3.87 5.77 -4.46
N PRO A 123 -4.36 5.82 -5.70
CA PRO A 123 -5.76 5.56 -5.97
C PRO A 123 -6.13 4.13 -5.61
N LEU A 124 -7.37 3.93 -5.14
CA LEU A 124 -7.90 2.58 -4.91
C LEU A 124 -8.03 1.80 -6.22
N ASN A 125 -8.37 2.49 -7.30
CA ASN A 125 -8.46 1.92 -8.63
C ASN A 125 -7.77 2.85 -9.64
N SER A 126 -7.00 2.25 -10.57
CA SER A 126 -6.53 2.88 -11.79
C SER A 126 -7.15 2.08 -12.93
N GLY A 127 -8.30 2.54 -13.42
CA GLY A 127 -9.19 1.68 -14.21
C GLY A 127 -9.78 0.54 -13.35
N ALA A 128 -9.66 -0.69 -13.82
CA ALA A 128 -10.20 -1.89 -13.15
C ALA A 128 -9.31 -2.43 -12.02
N VAL A 129 -8.03 -2.06 -11.96
CA VAL A 129 -7.04 -2.70 -11.07
C VAL A 129 -6.52 -1.72 -10.02
N ARG A 130 -6.33 -2.21 -8.79
CA ARG A 130 -5.63 -1.43 -7.75
C ARG A 130 -4.14 -1.39 -8.09
N PRO A 131 -3.49 -0.21 -8.14
CA PRO A 131 -2.09 -0.10 -8.57
C PRO A 131 -1.10 -0.80 -7.64
N THR A 132 -1.50 -1.14 -6.42
CA THR A 132 -0.69 -1.85 -5.42
C THR A 132 -1.00 -3.34 -5.31
N GLN A 133 -2.05 -3.82 -5.98
CA GLN A 133 -2.51 -5.21 -5.85
C GLN A 133 -1.43 -6.21 -6.30
N GLY A 134 -1.16 -7.20 -5.44
CA GLY A 134 -0.20 -8.27 -5.72
C GLY A 134 1.27 -7.86 -5.62
N LYS A 135 1.57 -6.60 -5.30
CA LYS A 135 2.95 -6.15 -5.02
C LYS A 135 3.35 -6.52 -3.60
N THR A 136 4.62 -6.82 -3.40
CA THR A 136 5.15 -7.13 -2.06
C THR A 136 5.31 -5.88 -1.20
N LEU A 137 5.22 -6.02 0.11
CA LEU A 137 5.38 -4.91 1.06
C LEU A 137 6.21 -5.32 2.27
N ALA A 138 7.26 -4.57 2.56
CA ALA A 138 7.94 -4.56 3.86
C ALA A 138 7.53 -3.32 4.66
N VAL A 139 7.35 -3.50 5.97
CA VAL A 139 6.99 -2.41 6.88
C VAL A 139 8.06 -2.20 7.94
N MET A 140 8.40 -0.94 8.19
CA MET A 140 9.40 -0.52 9.15
C MET A 140 8.91 0.67 9.97
N GLN A 141 9.39 0.79 11.20
CA GLN A 141 9.18 1.99 12.02
C GLN A 141 10.43 2.39 12.79
N VAL A 142 10.46 3.65 13.19
CA VAL A 142 11.41 4.18 14.17
C VAL A 142 10.66 4.87 15.30
N SER A 143 11.15 4.73 16.54
CA SER A 143 10.60 5.42 17.70
C SER A 143 11.70 6.08 18.52
N GLY A 144 11.34 7.16 19.25
CA GLY A 144 12.26 7.84 20.17
C GLY A 144 12.27 7.20 21.57
N GLY A 145 11.26 6.40 21.90
CA GLY A 145 11.08 5.75 23.21
C GLY A 145 11.51 4.29 23.22
N SER A 146 10.88 3.53 24.10
CA SER A 146 11.05 2.08 24.20
C SER A 146 10.53 1.36 22.95
N GLN A 147 10.79 0.06 22.90
CA GLN A 147 10.30 -0.79 21.81
C GLN A 147 8.78 -0.71 21.69
N SER A 148 8.31 -0.49 20.48
CA SER A 148 6.91 -0.48 20.10
C SER A 148 6.73 -1.10 18.71
N PHE A 149 5.54 -1.60 18.42
CA PHE A 149 5.15 -2.15 17.11
C PHE A 149 3.87 -1.52 16.55
N ASN A 150 3.39 -0.44 17.18
CA ASN A 150 2.09 0.13 16.84
C ASN A 150 2.03 0.63 15.38
N ALA A 151 3.03 1.37 14.93
CA ALA A 151 3.04 1.89 13.56
C ALA A 151 3.17 0.76 12.53
N VAL A 152 4.07 -0.23 12.73
CA VAL A 152 4.17 -1.36 11.78
C VAL A 152 2.91 -2.22 11.76
N ASN A 153 2.21 -2.40 12.88
CA ASN A 153 0.94 -3.12 12.90
C ASN A 153 -0.14 -2.38 12.09
N GLN A 154 -0.21 -1.06 12.21
CA GLN A 154 -1.10 -0.25 11.38
C GLN A 154 -0.72 -0.30 9.90
N LEU A 155 0.57 -0.25 9.57
CA LEU A 155 1.06 -0.38 8.20
C LEU A 155 0.71 -1.75 7.59
N ARG A 156 0.73 -2.83 8.38
CA ARG A 156 0.27 -4.15 7.94
C ARG A 156 -1.23 -4.17 7.61
N VAL A 157 -2.06 -3.57 8.46
CA VAL A 157 -3.50 -3.44 8.21
C VAL A 157 -3.74 -2.64 6.92
N LEU A 158 -3.00 -1.55 6.74
CA LEU A 158 -3.10 -0.69 5.56
C LEU A 158 -2.60 -1.42 4.29
N GLY A 159 -1.48 -2.17 4.38
CA GLY A 159 -0.98 -3.00 3.28
C GLY A 159 -2.00 -4.04 2.82
N ARG A 160 -2.69 -4.70 3.78
CA ARG A 160 -3.82 -5.59 3.47
C ARG A 160 -4.95 -4.85 2.75
N TRP A 161 -5.31 -3.65 3.23
CA TRP A 161 -6.35 -2.84 2.59
C TRP A 161 -5.97 -2.45 1.15
N MET A 162 -4.69 -2.14 0.93
CA MET A 162 -4.13 -1.85 -0.39
C MET A 162 -3.87 -3.11 -1.23
N ARG A 163 -4.28 -4.30 -0.75
CA ARG A 163 -4.15 -5.62 -1.40
C ARG A 163 -2.70 -6.00 -1.74
N MET A 164 -1.77 -5.56 -0.91
CA MET A 164 -0.35 -5.92 -1.02
C MET A 164 -0.04 -7.23 -0.30
N LEU A 165 0.99 -7.92 -0.76
CA LEU A 165 1.57 -9.09 -0.12
C LEU A 165 2.58 -8.62 0.94
N THR A 166 2.08 -8.31 2.15
CA THR A 166 2.94 -7.88 3.25
C THR A 166 3.75 -9.06 3.77
N ILE A 167 5.09 -8.99 3.65
CA ILE A 167 5.99 -10.05 4.09
C ILE A 167 5.88 -10.29 5.62
N PRO A 168 6.17 -11.53 6.10
CA PRO A 168 6.08 -11.85 7.53
C PRO A 168 6.96 -10.97 8.43
N ASN A 169 8.20 -10.71 8.00
CA ASN A 169 9.16 -9.95 8.79
C ASN A 169 8.89 -8.44 8.79
N GLN A 170 9.35 -7.77 9.85
CA GLN A 170 9.23 -6.32 10.00
C GLN A 170 10.36 -5.76 10.86
N SER A 171 10.67 -4.47 10.75
CA SER A 171 11.65 -3.80 11.58
C SER A 171 11.01 -2.71 12.43
N SER A 172 11.38 -2.67 13.73
CA SER A 172 11.03 -1.58 14.64
C SER A 172 12.27 -1.16 15.42
N VAL A 173 12.77 0.04 15.13
CA VAL A 173 13.99 0.59 15.73
C VAL A 173 13.61 1.52 16.87
N ALA A 174 13.79 1.04 18.10
CA ALA A 174 13.60 1.85 19.31
C ALA A 174 14.79 2.79 19.55
N LYS A 175 14.56 3.89 20.27
CA LYS A 175 15.60 4.89 20.57
C LYS A 175 16.46 5.23 19.36
N ALA A 176 15.82 5.45 18.22
CA ALA A 176 16.47 5.59 16.92
C ALA A 176 17.61 6.63 16.90
N PHE A 177 17.58 7.63 17.79
CA PHE A 177 18.65 8.62 17.94
C PHE A 177 20.00 8.01 18.38
N GLN A 178 20.02 6.81 18.95
CA GLN A 178 21.23 6.08 19.34
C GLN A 178 21.78 5.20 18.21
N GLU A 179 20.91 4.80 17.27
CA GLU A 179 21.20 3.79 16.25
C GLU A 179 21.83 4.40 14.98
N PHE A 180 21.86 5.72 14.85
CA PHE A 180 22.45 6.39 13.70
C PHE A 180 23.59 7.33 14.12
N ASP A 181 24.63 7.39 13.29
CA ASP A 181 25.73 8.35 13.44
C ASP A 181 25.34 9.76 12.92
N ASP A 182 26.30 10.69 12.97
CA ASP A 182 26.08 12.06 12.53
C ASP A 182 25.90 12.19 11.01
N ALA A 183 26.47 11.24 10.24
CA ALA A 183 26.26 11.14 8.80
C ALA A 183 24.95 10.46 8.42
N GLY A 184 24.13 10.01 9.40
CA GLY A 184 22.86 9.33 9.19
C GLY A 184 23.02 7.87 8.74
N ARG A 185 24.18 7.25 8.99
CA ARG A 185 24.41 5.81 8.75
C ARG A 185 24.01 5.02 9.97
N MET A 186 23.35 3.90 9.74
CA MET A 186 22.96 3.01 10.83
C MET A 186 24.20 2.30 11.40
N LYS A 187 24.29 2.28 12.74
CA LYS A 187 25.38 1.62 13.45
C LYS A 187 25.18 0.10 13.48
N PRO A 188 26.25 -0.69 13.63
CA PRO A 188 26.12 -2.13 13.86
C PRO A 188 25.30 -2.40 15.12
N SER A 189 24.21 -3.15 14.99
CA SER A 189 23.33 -3.52 16.10
C SER A 189 22.36 -4.62 15.65
N SER A 190 21.67 -5.24 16.60
CA SER A 190 20.61 -6.20 16.29
C SER A 190 19.43 -5.58 15.50
N TYR A 191 19.27 -4.25 15.59
CA TYR A 191 18.31 -3.55 14.74
C TYR A 191 18.78 -3.47 13.29
N TYR A 192 20.09 -3.26 13.06
CA TYR A 192 20.66 -3.30 11.71
C TYR A 192 20.49 -4.68 11.09
N ASP A 193 20.85 -5.74 11.82
CA ASP A 193 20.70 -7.12 11.36
C ASP A 193 19.24 -7.41 10.98
N ARG A 194 18.28 -6.91 11.78
CA ARG A 194 16.86 -7.05 11.48
C ARG A 194 16.46 -6.32 10.19
N VAL A 195 17.05 -5.17 9.87
CA VAL A 195 16.79 -4.48 8.59
C VAL A 195 17.32 -5.30 7.42
N VAL A 196 18.50 -5.93 7.58
CA VAL A 196 19.05 -6.85 6.57
C VAL A 196 18.09 -8.01 6.31
N ASP A 197 17.61 -8.69 7.36
CA ASP A 197 16.66 -9.80 7.27
C ASP A 197 15.39 -9.38 6.51
N VAL A 198 14.83 -8.20 6.84
CA VAL A 198 13.60 -7.69 6.22
C VAL A 198 13.80 -7.39 4.74
N MET A 199 14.93 -6.80 4.36
CA MET A 199 15.23 -6.50 2.95
C MET A 199 15.50 -7.78 2.14
N GLU A 200 16.23 -8.73 2.72
CA GLU A 200 16.48 -10.02 2.09
C GLU A 200 15.16 -10.77 1.84
N GLU A 201 14.28 -10.83 2.82
CA GLU A 201 12.98 -11.47 2.71
C GLU A 201 12.11 -10.75 1.66
N LEU A 202 12.10 -9.41 1.64
CA LEU A 202 11.37 -8.64 0.62
C LEU A 202 11.84 -8.96 -0.79
N VAL A 203 13.15 -9.02 -1.03
CA VAL A 203 13.70 -9.36 -2.35
C VAL A 203 13.28 -10.77 -2.76
N LYS A 204 13.39 -11.75 -1.85
CA LYS A 204 12.98 -13.15 -2.10
C LYS A 204 11.50 -13.24 -2.48
N PHE A 205 10.61 -12.61 -1.69
CA PHE A 205 9.17 -12.60 -1.99
C PHE A 205 8.86 -11.85 -3.29
N THR A 206 9.53 -10.74 -3.58
CA THR A 206 9.34 -10.01 -4.83
C THR A 206 9.74 -10.86 -6.03
N LEU A 207 10.88 -11.51 -5.98
CA LEU A 207 11.34 -12.43 -7.03
C LEU A 207 10.38 -13.60 -7.22
N LEU A 208 9.84 -14.16 -6.13
CA LEU A 208 8.91 -15.27 -6.16
C LEU A 208 7.58 -14.89 -6.80
N THR A 209 7.06 -13.69 -6.54
CA THR A 209 5.66 -13.34 -6.87
C THR A 209 5.52 -12.46 -8.11
N ARG A 210 6.55 -11.69 -8.52
CA ARG A 210 6.43 -10.69 -9.59
C ARG A 210 6.00 -11.28 -10.94
N GLY A 211 6.51 -12.47 -11.29
CA GLY A 211 6.20 -13.15 -12.55
C GLY A 211 4.80 -13.75 -12.58
N VAL A 212 4.25 -14.07 -11.41
CA VAL A 212 2.94 -14.71 -11.27
C VAL A 212 1.89 -13.79 -10.65
N SER A 213 2.23 -12.52 -10.41
CA SER A 213 1.32 -11.54 -9.80
C SER A 213 -0.05 -11.43 -10.49
N PRO A 214 -0.16 -11.42 -11.82
CA PRO A 214 -1.47 -11.41 -12.49
C PRO A 214 -2.32 -12.61 -12.13
N TYR A 215 -1.72 -13.80 -12.06
CA TYR A 215 -2.42 -15.02 -11.65
C TYR A 215 -2.84 -15.00 -10.19
N LEU A 216 -1.94 -14.52 -9.28
CA LEU A 216 -2.24 -14.42 -7.85
C LEU A 216 -3.37 -13.42 -7.53
N THR A 217 -3.58 -12.46 -8.41
CA THR A 217 -4.57 -11.39 -8.21
C THR A 217 -5.85 -11.60 -9.00
N ASP A 218 -5.89 -12.58 -9.92
CA ASP A 218 -7.11 -13.00 -10.59
C ASP A 218 -8.11 -13.59 -9.58
N ARG A 219 -9.36 -13.12 -9.59
CA ARG A 219 -10.34 -13.47 -8.58
C ARG A 219 -11.70 -13.81 -9.18
N TYR A 220 -12.33 -14.79 -8.59
CA TYR A 220 -13.66 -15.24 -8.94
C TYR A 220 -14.67 -14.08 -9.08
N SER A 221 -14.73 -13.16 -8.10
CA SER A 221 -15.67 -12.04 -8.13
C SER A 221 -15.46 -11.09 -9.31
N GLU A 222 -14.20 -10.91 -9.76
CA GLU A 222 -13.85 -10.05 -10.89
C GLU A 222 -14.11 -10.74 -12.24
N ARG A 223 -14.13 -12.07 -12.27
CA ARG A 223 -14.59 -12.85 -13.43
C ARG A 223 -16.11 -12.88 -13.54
N VAL A 224 -16.83 -12.80 -12.42
CA VAL A 224 -18.31 -12.76 -12.38
C VAL A 224 -18.86 -11.41 -12.81
N GLU A 225 -18.19 -10.32 -12.39
CA GLU A 225 -18.55 -8.93 -12.74
C GLU A 225 -17.25 -8.13 -12.90
N THR A 226 -17.06 -7.54 -14.06
CA THR A 226 -15.89 -6.71 -14.31
C THR A 226 -15.95 -5.41 -13.48
N ALA A 227 -14.79 -4.79 -13.24
CA ALA A 227 -14.75 -3.53 -12.51
C ALA A 227 -15.48 -2.39 -13.26
N GLU A 228 -15.54 -2.46 -14.60
CA GLU A 228 -16.32 -1.50 -15.41
C GLU A 228 -17.82 -1.69 -15.22
N GLU A 229 -18.30 -2.93 -15.22
CA GLU A 229 -19.70 -3.25 -14.95
C GLU A 229 -20.10 -2.84 -13.54
N LEU A 230 -19.26 -3.17 -12.54
CA LEU A 230 -19.43 -2.74 -11.15
C LEU A 230 -19.50 -1.21 -11.05
N SER A 231 -18.57 -0.49 -11.68
CA SER A 231 -18.53 0.98 -11.68
C SER A 231 -19.79 1.57 -12.31
N LYS A 232 -20.23 1.04 -13.45
CA LYS A 232 -21.48 1.48 -14.10
C LYS A 232 -22.67 1.24 -13.19
N ARG A 233 -22.76 0.09 -12.54
CA ARG A 233 -23.86 -0.24 -11.62
C ARG A 233 -23.90 0.67 -10.40
N VAL A 234 -22.76 0.94 -9.77
CA VAL A 234 -22.66 1.83 -8.60
C VAL A 234 -23.00 3.28 -8.97
N ASN A 235 -22.43 3.79 -10.06
CA ASN A 235 -22.72 5.16 -10.51
C ASN A 235 -24.18 5.35 -10.94
N LEU A 236 -24.83 4.32 -11.49
CA LEU A 236 -26.27 4.36 -11.79
C LEU A 236 -27.11 4.45 -10.52
N ILE A 237 -26.72 3.75 -9.44
CA ILE A 237 -27.39 3.82 -8.15
C ILE A 237 -27.23 5.23 -7.54
N GLU A 238 -26.01 5.78 -7.55
CA GLU A 238 -25.74 7.14 -7.06
C GLU A 238 -26.53 8.20 -7.84
N ALA A 239 -26.60 8.08 -9.16
CA ALA A 239 -27.36 8.99 -10.02
C ALA A 239 -28.88 8.92 -9.75
N VAL A 240 -29.42 7.76 -9.40
CA VAL A 240 -30.82 7.58 -9.01
C VAL A 240 -31.08 8.22 -7.65
N ASP A 241 -30.17 8.06 -6.68
CA ASP A 241 -30.31 8.65 -5.33
C ASP A 241 -30.23 10.18 -5.35
N VAL A 242 -29.38 10.77 -6.20
CA VAL A 242 -29.29 12.23 -6.38
C VAL A 242 -30.60 12.77 -6.98
N LYS A 243 -31.14 12.14 -8.02
CA LYS A 243 -32.41 12.56 -8.62
C LYS A 243 -33.60 12.42 -7.69
N SER A 244 -33.61 11.42 -6.81
CA SER A 244 -34.69 11.25 -5.81
C SER A 244 -34.62 12.31 -4.71
N LYS A 245 -33.43 12.81 -4.37
CA LYS A 245 -33.25 13.91 -3.40
C LYS A 245 -33.57 15.27 -3.98
N GLU A 246 -33.34 15.52 -5.25
CA GLU A 246 -33.70 16.77 -5.93
C GLU A 246 -35.23 16.91 -6.19
N CYS A 247 -35.96 15.81 -6.30
CA CYS A 247 -37.41 15.82 -6.46
C CYS A 247 -38.19 15.99 -5.14
N GLY A 248 -37.52 16.02 -3.99
CA GLY A 248 -38.14 16.00 -2.66
C GLY A 248 -38.38 17.36 -1.99
N CYS A 249 -38.08 18.50 -2.60
CA CYS A 249 -38.36 19.82 -2.06
C CYS A 249 -39.33 20.60 -2.95
N ALA A 250 -40.64 20.42 -2.70
CA ALA A 250 -41.62 21.41 -3.12
C ALA A 250 -41.42 22.70 -2.28
N PRO A 251 -41.36 23.89 -2.89
CA PRO A 251 -41.18 25.15 -2.18
C PRO A 251 -42.50 25.67 -1.64
N THR A 252 -42.94 25.15 -0.50
CA THR A 252 -44.05 25.75 0.23
C THR A 252 -43.82 25.63 1.74
N CYS A 253 -42.92 26.43 2.29
CA CYS A 253 -42.89 26.79 3.72
C CYS A 253 -41.77 27.80 4.01
N CYS A 254 -41.89 29.02 3.46
CA CYS A 254 -41.25 30.20 4.04
C CYS A 254 -42.08 31.43 3.64
N ALA A 255 -43.17 31.64 4.35
CA ALA A 255 -43.79 32.95 4.43
C ALA A 255 -43.20 33.69 5.63
N PRO A 256 -42.71 34.94 5.51
CA PRO A 256 -42.24 35.70 6.66
C PRO A 256 -43.47 36.19 7.45
N ALA A 257 -43.47 35.92 8.76
CA ALA A 257 -44.39 36.56 9.69
C ALA A 257 -44.10 38.06 9.73
N GLN A 258 -45.06 38.84 9.29
CA GLN A 258 -45.15 40.29 9.57
C GLN A 258 -45.78 40.44 10.98
N THR A 259 -45.06 41.07 11.88
CA THR A 259 -45.38 42.21 12.75
C THR A 259 -44.24 42.45 13.72
#